data_cbb9dc3310a807a34ec9519352846713
#
_entry.id   cbb9dc3310a807a34ec9519352846713
#
_cell.length_a   1.000
_cell.length_b   1.000
_cell.length_c   1.000
_cell.angle_alpha   90.00
_cell.angle_beta   90.00
_cell.angle_gamma   90.00
#
_symmetry.space_group_name_H-M   'P 1'
#
loop_
_entity.id
_entity.type
_entity.pdbx_description
1 polymer ?
#
loop_
_entity_poly.entity_id
_entity_poly.type
_entity_poly.pdbx_seq_one_letter_code
_entity_poly.pdbx_strand_id
1 'polypeptide(L)'
;YKRQAQEVLRMDVNSLAHTKWDCKYHIVFAPKYRRQVIYKDIKADVGQILGTLCRRKGIEIIEAECCSDHIHMLIKIPPKYSVSEIVGYLKGKSSLMIFEKHANLKYKYGNRHFWCRGYYVDTAGKNTAAIKAYIQNQLKEDLEYDQMSLVEYIDPFTGEPVKKNKK
;
A
#
# COMPACT_ATOMS: atom_id res chain seq x y z
N TYR A 1 17.93 21.19 -23.60
CA TYR A 1 16.48 21.35 -23.38
C TYR A 1 15.64 20.37 -24.21
N LYS A 2 15.90 20.18 -25.51
CA LYS A 2 15.13 19.26 -26.38
C LYS A 2 15.37 17.78 -26.05
N ARG A 3 16.58 17.36 -25.63
CA ARG A 3 16.87 15.99 -25.21
C ARG A 3 16.22 15.61 -23.88
N GLN A 4 16.24 16.51 -22.90
CA GLN A 4 15.56 16.32 -21.61
C GLN A 4 14.05 16.23 -21.78
N ALA A 5 13.45 17.02 -22.70
CA ALA A 5 12.03 16.95 -22.99
C ALA A 5 11.63 15.61 -23.68
N GLN A 6 12.51 14.99 -24.47
CA GLN A 6 12.26 13.67 -25.09
C GLN A 6 12.43 12.49 -24.14
N GLU A 7 13.32 12.59 -23.12
CA GLU A 7 13.44 11.59 -22.07
C GLU A 7 12.25 11.60 -21.13
N VAL A 8 11.71 12.78 -20.80
CA VAL A 8 10.49 12.95 -20.00
C VAL A 8 9.27 12.33 -20.69
N LEU A 9 9.25 12.28 -22.03
CA LEU A 9 8.16 11.65 -22.81
C LEU A 9 8.19 10.11 -22.81
N ARG A 10 9.26 9.48 -22.32
CA ARG A 10 9.39 8.01 -22.21
C ARG A 10 9.14 7.47 -20.81
N MET A 11 8.95 8.34 -19.81
CA MET A 11 8.59 7.94 -18.46
C MET A 11 7.07 7.79 -18.34
N ASP A 12 6.65 6.85 -17.54
CA ASP A 12 5.24 6.62 -17.17
C ASP A 12 4.70 7.81 -16.36
N VAL A 13 4.44 8.93 -17.05
CA VAL A 13 4.08 10.21 -16.44
C VAL A 13 2.58 10.42 -16.53
N ASN A 14 1.94 10.56 -15.40
CA ASN A 14 0.51 10.87 -15.34
C ASN A 14 0.26 12.32 -15.80
N SER A 15 -0.91 12.56 -16.38
CA SER A 15 -1.33 13.88 -16.84
C SER A 15 -2.55 14.35 -16.04
N LEU A 16 -2.50 15.59 -15.59
CA LEU A 16 -3.62 16.29 -14.96
C LEU A 16 -3.83 17.60 -15.74
N ALA A 17 -4.83 17.64 -16.62
CA ALA A 17 -5.02 18.72 -17.58
C ALA A 17 -3.72 18.98 -18.38
N HIS A 18 -3.03 20.09 -18.15
CA HIS A 18 -1.75 20.45 -18.79
C HIS A 18 -0.51 20.10 -17.95
N THR A 19 -0.69 19.47 -16.78
CA THR A 19 0.40 19.15 -15.85
C THR A 19 0.75 17.66 -15.97
N LYS A 20 2.02 17.35 -16.22
CA LYS A 20 2.58 16.00 -16.15
C LYS A 20 3.22 15.81 -14.78
N TRP A 21 3.01 14.63 -14.16
CA TRP A 21 3.52 14.35 -12.83
C TRP A 21 3.87 12.87 -12.64
N ASP A 22 4.81 12.62 -11.72
CA ASP A 22 5.27 11.28 -11.36
C ASP A 22 5.71 11.27 -9.90
N CYS A 23 4.76 11.58 -9.00
CA CYS A 23 5.00 11.71 -7.57
C CYS A 23 4.80 10.37 -6.89
N LYS A 24 5.90 9.64 -6.65
CA LYS A 24 5.92 8.32 -6.05
C LYS A 24 6.42 8.38 -4.61
N TYR A 25 5.75 7.63 -3.74
CA TYR A 25 6.10 7.56 -2.32
C TYR A 25 6.05 6.13 -1.83
N HIS A 26 7.07 5.74 -1.05
CA HIS A 26 7.04 4.54 -0.23
C HIS A 26 6.52 4.92 1.15
N ILE A 27 5.39 4.36 1.54
CA ILE A 27 4.70 4.65 2.79
C ILE A 27 4.60 3.38 3.61
N VAL A 28 4.91 3.49 4.92
CA VAL A 28 4.77 2.39 5.88
C VAL A 28 3.96 2.86 7.08
N PHE A 29 2.96 2.08 7.46
CA PHE A 29 2.19 2.33 8.68
C PHE A 29 1.72 1.01 9.30
N ALA A 30 1.40 1.04 10.59
CA ALA A 30 1.16 -0.15 11.39
C ALA A 30 -0.15 -0.08 12.18
N PRO A 31 -0.73 -1.23 12.54
CA PRO A 31 -1.80 -1.30 13.52
C PRO A 31 -1.36 -0.72 14.88
N LYS A 32 -2.33 -0.21 15.62
CA LYS A 32 -2.10 0.33 16.97
C LYS A 32 -1.41 -0.69 17.86
N TYR A 33 -0.35 -0.28 18.54
CA TYR A 33 0.54 -1.12 19.35
C TYR A 33 1.35 -2.14 18.54
N ARG A 34 1.48 -1.98 17.22
CA ARG A 34 2.11 -2.94 16.30
C ARG A 34 1.66 -4.39 16.55
N ARG A 35 0.38 -4.56 16.80
CA ARG A 35 -0.18 -5.89 17.01
C ARG A 35 -0.15 -6.69 15.72
N GLN A 36 0.23 -7.93 15.80
CA GLN A 36 0.15 -8.89 14.71
C GLN A 36 -1.31 -9.33 14.53
N VAL A 37 -2.08 -8.57 13.76
CA VAL A 37 -3.52 -8.81 13.56
C VAL A 37 -3.91 -8.96 12.10
N ILE A 38 -2.97 -8.68 11.17
CA ILE A 38 -3.23 -8.70 9.72
C ILE A 38 -2.95 -10.09 9.18
N TYR A 39 -3.87 -11.04 9.43
CA TYR A 39 -3.78 -12.42 8.98
C TYR A 39 -5.02 -12.84 8.21
N LYS A 40 -4.89 -13.85 7.34
CA LYS A 40 -6.00 -14.53 6.65
C LYS A 40 -7.03 -13.53 6.10
N ASP A 41 -8.27 -13.65 6.53
CA ASP A 41 -9.39 -12.83 6.05
C ASP A 41 -9.19 -11.34 6.33
N ILE A 42 -8.62 -11.00 7.48
CA ILE A 42 -8.30 -9.60 7.82
C ILE A 42 -7.27 -9.03 6.84
N LYS A 43 -6.25 -9.81 6.47
CA LYS A 43 -5.23 -9.41 5.49
C LYS A 43 -5.88 -9.13 4.13
N ALA A 44 -6.72 -10.03 3.64
CA ALA A 44 -7.43 -9.86 2.38
C ALA A 44 -8.34 -8.63 2.40
N ASP A 45 -9.11 -8.45 3.46
CA ASP A 45 -10.01 -7.30 3.60
C ASP A 45 -9.26 -5.97 3.72
N VAL A 46 -8.17 -5.90 4.48
CA VAL A 46 -7.33 -4.70 4.60
C VAL A 46 -6.77 -4.29 3.24
N GLY A 47 -6.20 -5.23 2.49
CA GLY A 47 -5.69 -4.97 1.15
C GLY A 47 -6.76 -4.49 0.19
N GLN A 48 -7.92 -5.14 0.17
CA GLN A 48 -9.05 -4.77 -0.67
C GLN A 48 -9.61 -3.38 -0.32
N ILE A 49 -9.73 -3.07 0.96
CA ILE A 49 -10.19 -1.77 1.46
C ILE A 49 -9.23 -0.66 1.02
N LEU A 50 -7.93 -0.82 1.29
CA LEU A 50 -6.91 0.16 0.91
C LEU A 50 -6.85 0.36 -0.60
N GLY A 51 -6.89 -0.73 -1.39
CA GLY A 51 -6.96 -0.66 -2.84
C GLY A 51 -8.18 0.12 -3.35
N THR A 52 -9.35 -0.10 -2.76
CA THR A 52 -10.58 0.62 -3.10
C THR A 52 -10.47 2.11 -2.76
N LEU A 53 -9.94 2.44 -1.59
CA LEU A 53 -9.76 3.83 -1.16
C LEU A 53 -8.77 4.57 -2.05
N CYS A 54 -7.67 3.92 -2.45
CA CYS A 54 -6.70 4.47 -3.40
C CYS A 54 -7.37 4.78 -4.76
N ARG A 55 -8.12 3.84 -5.31
CA ARG A 55 -8.84 4.05 -6.57
C ARG A 55 -9.82 5.23 -6.52
N ARG A 56 -10.52 5.41 -5.40
CA ARG A 56 -11.46 6.54 -5.22
C ARG A 56 -10.78 7.91 -5.27
N LYS A 57 -9.49 7.98 -4.96
CA LYS A 57 -8.69 9.22 -5.00
C LYS A 57 -7.79 9.32 -6.23
N GLY A 58 -7.88 8.39 -7.17
CA GLY A 58 -7.02 8.35 -8.35
C GLY A 58 -5.54 8.07 -8.00
N ILE A 59 -5.30 7.35 -6.92
CA ILE A 59 -3.98 6.92 -6.48
C ILE A 59 -3.67 5.57 -7.11
N GLU A 60 -2.55 5.49 -7.82
CA GLU A 60 -2.04 4.25 -8.36
C GLU A 60 -1.18 3.52 -7.33
N ILE A 61 -1.48 2.26 -7.07
CA ILE A 61 -0.63 1.37 -6.28
C ILE A 61 0.32 0.67 -7.24
N ILE A 62 1.63 0.94 -7.10
CA ILE A 62 2.68 0.31 -7.91
C ILE A 62 3.02 -1.06 -7.30
N GLU A 63 3.18 -1.10 -5.98
CA GLU A 63 3.42 -2.30 -5.20
C GLU A 63 2.89 -2.09 -3.79
N ALA A 64 2.34 -3.11 -3.16
CA ALA A 64 1.93 -3.03 -1.77
C ALA A 64 1.96 -4.42 -1.12
N GLU A 65 2.23 -4.44 0.17
CA GLU A 65 2.24 -5.66 0.97
C GLU A 65 1.65 -5.42 2.36
N CYS A 66 0.78 -6.34 2.75
CA CYS A 66 0.25 -6.43 4.10
C CYS A 66 1.05 -7.45 4.89
N CYS A 67 2.00 -7.00 5.69
CA CYS A 67 2.65 -7.83 6.70
C CYS A 67 1.75 -7.97 7.94
N SER A 68 2.05 -8.91 8.83
CA SER A 68 1.20 -9.20 9.98
C SER A 68 1.03 -8.01 10.95
N ASP A 69 2.02 -7.14 11.05
CA ASP A 69 2.09 -6.02 11.98
C ASP A 69 2.32 -4.65 11.33
N HIS A 70 2.36 -4.58 9.99
CA HIS A 70 2.52 -3.33 9.24
C HIS A 70 2.14 -3.48 7.77
N ILE A 71 2.02 -2.35 7.08
CA ILE A 71 1.72 -2.26 5.65
C ILE A 71 2.84 -1.49 4.97
N HIS A 72 3.32 -2.00 3.83
CA HIS A 72 4.15 -1.27 2.87
C HIS A 72 3.32 -0.91 1.65
N MET A 73 3.43 0.32 1.18
CA MET A 73 2.77 0.78 -0.05
C MET A 73 3.72 1.66 -0.86
N LEU A 74 3.97 1.29 -2.10
CA LEU A 74 4.59 2.16 -3.10
C LEU A 74 3.49 2.69 -3.99
N ILE A 75 3.19 3.97 -3.89
CA ILE A 75 2.03 4.61 -4.53
C ILE A 75 2.40 5.89 -5.28
N LYS A 76 1.63 6.21 -6.32
CA LYS A 76 1.66 7.51 -6.98
C LYS A 76 0.50 8.37 -6.49
N ILE A 77 0.80 9.53 -5.95
CA ILE A 77 -0.19 10.47 -5.44
C ILE A 77 -0.30 11.67 -6.39
N PRO A 78 -1.50 12.02 -6.89
CA PRO A 78 -1.70 13.24 -7.66
C PRO A 78 -1.22 14.49 -6.89
N PRO A 79 -0.56 15.47 -7.57
CA PRO A 79 0.04 16.63 -6.91
C PRO A 79 -0.96 17.55 -6.23
N LYS A 80 -2.25 17.40 -6.52
CA LYS A 80 -3.34 18.11 -5.81
C LYS A 80 -3.55 17.68 -4.36
N TYR A 81 -2.99 16.52 -3.95
CA TYR A 81 -3.07 16.02 -2.58
C TYR A 81 -1.72 16.05 -1.88
N SER A 82 -1.71 16.37 -0.60
CA SER A 82 -0.54 16.15 0.24
C SER A 82 -0.46 14.67 0.67
N VAL A 83 0.74 14.20 0.98
CA VAL A 83 0.95 12.84 1.53
C VAL A 83 0.18 12.67 2.83
N SER A 84 0.24 13.67 3.73
CA SER A 84 -0.45 13.61 5.02
C SER A 84 -1.98 13.54 4.89
N GLU A 85 -2.55 14.24 3.93
CA GLU A 85 -3.98 14.18 3.62
C GLU A 85 -4.38 12.76 3.16
N ILE A 86 -3.60 12.19 2.23
CA ILE A 86 -3.88 10.85 1.72
C ILE A 86 -3.71 9.78 2.80
N VAL A 87 -2.62 9.82 3.57
CA VAL A 87 -2.42 8.83 4.66
C VAL A 87 -3.51 8.98 5.73
N GLY A 88 -3.88 10.21 6.08
CA GLY A 88 -5.01 10.46 6.99
C GLY A 88 -6.33 9.89 6.48
N TYR A 89 -6.62 10.08 5.21
CA TYR A 89 -7.79 9.51 4.54
C TYR A 89 -7.76 7.97 4.53
N LEU A 90 -6.65 7.36 4.10
CA LEU A 90 -6.51 5.90 4.06
C LEU A 90 -6.68 5.28 5.45
N LYS A 91 -5.98 5.80 6.45
CA LYS A 91 -6.06 5.27 7.83
C LYS A 91 -7.42 5.49 8.47
N GLY A 92 -8.01 6.66 8.32
CA GLY A 92 -9.32 6.99 8.90
C GLY A 92 -10.44 6.15 8.30
N LYS A 93 -10.57 6.14 6.98
CA LYS A 93 -11.63 5.40 6.30
C LYS A 93 -11.45 3.88 6.41
N SER A 94 -10.21 3.38 6.28
CA SER A 94 -9.97 1.94 6.43
C SER A 94 -10.25 1.45 7.84
N SER A 95 -9.94 2.21 8.89
CA SER A 95 -10.29 1.85 10.28
C SER A 95 -11.79 1.59 10.45
N LEU A 96 -12.63 2.48 9.92
CA LEU A 96 -14.08 2.33 9.98
C LEU A 96 -14.53 1.08 9.23
N MET A 97 -14.04 0.87 8.01
CA MET A 97 -14.43 -0.27 7.17
C MET A 97 -13.92 -1.61 7.74
N ILE A 98 -12.73 -1.64 8.35
CA ILE A 98 -12.21 -2.83 9.04
C ILE A 98 -13.08 -3.17 10.24
N PHE A 99 -13.43 -2.20 11.06
CA PHE A 99 -14.28 -2.44 12.24
C PHE A 99 -15.73 -2.81 11.88
N GLU A 100 -16.21 -2.38 10.73
CA GLU A 100 -17.52 -2.79 10.23
C GLU A 100 -17.52 -4.27 9.80
N LYS A 101 -16.47 -4.73 9.11
CA LYS A 101 -16.32 -6.14 8.73
C LYS A 101 -15.90 -7.06 9.87
N HIS A 102 -15.09 -6.57 10.78
CA HIS A 102 -14.48 -7.33 11.88
C HIS A 102 -14.82 -6.67 13.22
N ALA A 103 -16.08 -6.77 13.63
CA ALA A 103 -16.61 -6.08 14.81
C ALA A 103 -15.88 -6.46 16.13
N ASN A 104 -15.34 -7.67 16.24
CA ASN A 104 -14.54 -8.11 17.37
C ASN A 104 -13.24 -7.30 17.56
N LEU A 105 -12.66 -6.76 16.49
CA LEU A 105 -11.49 -5.90 16.58
C LEU A 105 -11.83 -4.53 17.18
N LYS A 106 -13.05 -4.04 16.97
CA LYS A 106 -13.51 -2.78 17.51
C LYS A 106 -13.35 -2.69 19.03
N TYR A 107 -13.74 -3.73 19.73
CA TYR A 107 -13.59 -3.81 21.20
C TYR A 107 -12.11 -3.88 21.62
N LYS A 108 -11.29 -4.59 20.87
CA LYS A 108 -9.86 -4.77 21.15
C LYS A 108 -9.06 -3.47 20.98
N TYR A 109 -9.51 -2.54 20.13
CA TYR A 109 -8.83 -1.28 19.80
C TYR A 109 -9.53 -0.03 20.39
N GLY A 110 -10.46 -0.20 21.30
CA GLY A 110 -11.13 0.91 21.99
C GLY A 110 -11.96 1.80 21.07
N ASN A 111 -12.64 1.20 20.13
CA ASN A 111 -13.68 1.77 19.27
C ASN A 111 -13.28 2.82 18.22
N ARG A 112 -12.02 3.26 18.07
CA ARG A 112 -11.79 4.46 17.25
C ARG A 112 -10.63 4.37 16.26
N HIS A 113 -9.55 3.69 16.59
CA HIS A 113 -8.35 3.74 15.75
C HIS A 113 -7.72 2.35 15.60
N PHE A 114 -7.82 1.79 14.40
CA PHE A 114 -7.12 0.55 14.07
C PHE A 114 -5.61 0.78 13.92
N TRP A 115 -5.21 1.90 13.29
CA TRP A 115 -3.83 2.26 13.02
C TRP A 115 -3.19 3.06 14.14
N CYS A 116 -1.90 2.88 14.34
CA CYS A 116 -1.11 3.74 15.24
C CYS A 116 -0.98 5.17 14.69
N ARG A 117 -0.61 6.12 15.52
CA ARG A 117 -0.27 7.47 15.07
C ARG A 117 1.00 7.45 14.22
N GLY A 118 1.09 8.38 13.28
CA GLY A 118 2.24 8.53 12.42
C GLY A 118 2.33 7.48 11.31
N TYR A 119 3.35 7.62 10.51
CA TYR A 119 3.70 6.76 9.39
C TYR A 119 5.13 7.10 8.98
N TYR A 120 5.79 6.18 8.29
CA TYR A 120 7.02 6.47 7.56
C TYR A 120 6.69 6.84 6.13
N VAL A 121 7.40 7.80 5.55
CA VAL A 121 7.30 8.14 4.13
C VAL A 121 8.68 8.48 3.57
N ASP A 122 8.94 7.98 2.38
CA ASP A 122 10.10 8.33 1.57
C ASP A 122 9.69 8.56 0.11
N THR A 123 10.43 9.39 -0.60
CA THR A 123 10.23 9.62 -2.03
C THR A 123 10.87 8.49 -2.83
N ALA A 124 10.12 7.89 -3.75
CA ALA A 124 10.60 6.73 -4.50
C ALA A 124 11.43 7.10 -5.75
N GLY A 125 11.31 8.30 -6.27
CA GLY A 125 12.10 8.83 -7.39
C GLY A 125 12.51 7.79 -8.43
N LYS A 126 13.79 7.75 -8.78
CA LYS A 126 14.38 6.79 -9.72
C LYS A 126 14.63 5.40 -9.12
N ASN A 127 14.53 5.24 -7.79
CA ASN A 127 14.77 3.99 -7.08
C ASN A 127 13.54 3.08 -6.98
N THR A 128 12.52 3.30 -7.81
CA THR A 128 11.26 2.53 -7.78
C THR A 128 11.49 1.02 -7.84
N ALA A 129 12.42 0.55 -8.69
CA ALA A 129 12.72 -0.87 -8.83
C ALA A 129 13.32 -1.48 -7.54
N ALA A 130 14.22 -0.77 -6.86
CA ALA A 130 14.83 -1.23 -5.61
C ALA A 130 13.79 -1.28 -4.47
N ILE A 131 12.93 -0.27 -4.37
CA ILE A 131 11.85 -0.22 -3.37
C ILE A 131 10.82 -1.33 -3.63
N LYS A 132 10.45 -1.55 -4.89
CA LYS A 132 9.54 -2.63 -5.29
C LYS A 132 10.11 -4.00 -4.91
N ALA A 133 11.39 -4.25 -5.19
CA ALA A 133 12.07 -5.49 -4.81
C ALA A 133 12.12 -5.69 -3.29
N TYR A 134 12.36 -4.62 -2.53
CA TYR A 134 12.33 -4.67 -1.07
C TYR A 134 10.94 -5.06 -0.54
N ILE A 135 9.87 -4.46 -1.04
CA ILE A 135 8.49 -4.79 -0.63
C ILE A 135 8.17 -6.25 -0.97
N GLN A 136 8.56 -6.73 -2.15
CA GLN A 136 8.37 -8.13 -2.54
C GLN A 136 9.15 -9.11 -1.66
N ASN A 137 10.33 -8.74 -1.17
CA ASN A 137 11.08 -9.57 -0.23
C ASN A 137 10.42 -9.64 1.14
N GLN A 138 9.82 -8.54 1.62
CA GLN A 138 9.03 -8.56 2.86
C GLN A 138 7.87 -9.56 2.78
N LEU A 139 7.22 -9.65 1.62
CA LEU A 139 6.20 -10.67 1.39
C LEU A 139 6.73 -12.09 1.59
N LYS A 140 7.92 -12.40 1.05
CA LYS A 140 8.51 -13.74 1.17
C LYS A 140 8.82 -14.08 2.63
N GLU A 141 9.41 -13.16 3.36
CA GLU A 141 9.72 -13.32 4.78
C GLU A 141 8.46 -13.54 5.61
N ASP A 142 7.40 -12.77 5.34
CA ASP A 142 6.10 -12.89 6.02
C ASP A 142 5.44 -14.26 5.74
N LEU A 143 5.47 -14.73 4.48
CA LEU A 143 4.93 -16.03 4.09
C LEU A 143 5.71 -17.21 4.66
N GLU A 144 7.03 -17.11 4.76
CA GLU A 144 7.87 -18.13 5.40
C GLU A 144 7.56 -18.21 6.89
N TYR A 145 7.37 -17.06 7.55
CA TYR A 145 6.98 -17.00 8.95
C TYR A 145 5.61 -17.62 9.22
N ASP A 146 4.64 -17.34 8.35
CA ASP A 146 3.26 -17.86 8.47
C ASP A 146 3.11 -19.32 7.99
N GLN A 147 4.19 -19.95 7.52
CA GLN A 147 4.20 -21.31 6.92
C GLN A 147 3.23 -21.45 5.74
N MET A 148 2.94 -20.39 5.03
CA MET A 148 2.08 -20.40 3.86
C MET A 148 2.86 -20.75 2.60
N SER A 149 2.28 -21.59 1.74
CA SER A 149 2.82 -21.84 0.42
C SER A 149 2.64 -20.62 -0.49
N LEU A 150 3.71 -20.19 -1.18
CA LEU A 150 3.64 -19.13 -2.20
C LEU A 150 2.63 -19.41 -3.33
N VAL A 151 2.22 -20.68 -3.50
CA VAL A 151 1.23 -21.09 -4.51
C VAL A 151 -0.19 -20.71 -4.10
N GLU A 152 -0.44 -20.58 -2.81
CA GLU A 152 -1.77 -20.31 -2.24
C GLU A 152 -1.98 -18.84 -1.92
N TYR A 153 -0.94 -18.02 -2.11
CA TYR A 153 -1.05 -16.59 -1.80
C TYR A 153 -1.77 -15.83 -2.90
N ILE A 154 -2.83 -15.17 -2.52
CA ILE A 154 -3.57 -14.21 -3.36
C ILE A 154 -3.24 -12.80 -2.88
N ASP A 155 -2.76 -11.96 -3.78
CA ASP A 155 -2.48 -10.55 -3.46
C ASP A 155 -3.77 -9.83 -3.05
N PRO A 156 -3.88 -9.35 -1.80
CA PRO A 156 -5.11 -8.73 -1.30
C PRO A 156 -5.46 -7.40 -1.99
N PHE A 157 -4.49 -6.75 -2.65
CA PHE A 157 -4.72 -5.49 -3.36
C PHE A 157 -5.26 -5.70 -4.78
N THR A 158 -4.81 -6.74 -5.47
CA THR A 158 -5.20 -7.04 -6.86
C THR A 158 -6.24 -8.15 -6.94
N GLY A 159 -6.32 -9.02 -5.94
CA GLY A 159 -7.14 -10.23 -5.95
C GLY A 159 -6.61 -11.33 -6.87
N GLU A 160 -5.37 -11.21 -7.35
CA GLU A 160 -4.73 -12.17 -8.26
C GLU A 160 -3.70 -13.04 -7.54
N PRO A 161 -3.50 -14.30 -8.00
CA PRO A 161 -2.42 -15.13 -7.49
C PRO A 161 -1.05 -14.53 -7.84
N VAL A 162 -0.14 -14.51 -6.88
CA VAL A 162 1.25 -14.05 -7.13
C VAL A 162 1.92 -15.01 -8.10
N LYS A 163 2.26 -14.52 -9.30
CA LYS A 163 2.94 -15.30 -10.34
C LYS A 163 4.34 -15.71 -9.87
N LYS A 164 4.65 -17.00 -9.91
CA LYS A 164 6.02 -17.50 -9.76
C LYS A 164 6.89 -16.91 -10.87
N ASN A 165 7.86 -16.06 -10.51
CA ASN A 165 8.97 -15.79 -11.42
C ASN A 165 9.71 -17.12 -11.64
N LYS A 166 9.54 -17.73 -12.79
CA LYS A 166 10.40 -18.85 -13.22
C LYS A 166 11.83 -18.29 -13.32
N LYS A 167 12.74 -18.85 -12.52
CA LYS A 167 14.18 -18.68 -12.71
C LYS A 167 14.59 -19.24 -14.06
#